data_593c99048955d1f10b2f6253308aea48
#
_entry.id   593c99048955d1f10b2f6253308aea48
#
_cell.length_a   1.000
_cell.length_b   1.000
_cell.length_c   1.000
_cell.angle_alpha   90.00
_cell.angle_beta   90.00
_cell.angle_gamma   90.00
#
_symmetry.space_group_name_H-M   'P 1'
#
loop_
_entity.id
_entity.type
_entity.pdbx_description
1 polymer ?
#
loop_
_entity_poly.entity_id
_entity_poly.type
_entity_poly.pdbx_seq_one_letter_code
_entity_poly.pdbx_strand_id
1 'polypeptide(L)' 'MKQVRIGLVGTGYIGRCHAIAYAQAPTVFPLDAELVLEYLAEITPELAEKKAKEFGFNRFTGDWRDIVQDPNVDVVDIC' A
#
# COMPACT_ATOMS: atom_id res chain seq x y z
N MET A 1 -0.06 -19.91 1.73
CA MET A 1 0.58 -18.96 0.79
C MET A 1 1.26 -17.87 1.59
N LYS A 2 2.49 -17.54 1.22
CA LYS A 2 3.23 -16.47 1.88
C LYS A 2 2.56 -15.12 1.60
N GLN A 3 2.41 -14.29 2.62
CA GLN A 3 1.92 -12.93 2.46
C GLN A 3 3.07 -11.95 2.29
N VAL A 4 2.94 -11.05 1.32
CA VAL A 4 3.83 -9.92 1.12
C VAL A 4 3.03 -8.65 1.40
N ARG A 5 3.34 -7.98 2.50
CA ARG A 5 2.60 -6.82 2.96
C ARG A 5 3.23 -5.55 2.43
N ILE A 6 2.45 -4.79 1.67
CA ILE A 6 2.90 -3.61 0.94
C ILE A 6 2.61 -2.36 1.75
N GLY A 7 3.62 -1.50 1.88
CA GLY A 7 3.45 -0.13 2.36
C GLY A 7 3.62 0.83 1.19
N LEU A 8 2.63 1.68 0.95
CA LEU A 8 2.67 2.66 -0.14
C LEU A 8 2.79 4.06 0.42
N VAL A 9 3.82 4.79 -0.01
CA VAL A 9 4.03 6.19 0.37
C VAL A 9 3.74 7.08 -0.83
N GLY A 10 2.68 7.88 -0.71
CA GLY A 10 2.25 8.79 -1.78
C GLY A 10 1.22 8.17 -2.71
N THR A 11 0.15 8.93 -2.97
CA THR A 11 -0.97 8.46 -3.81
C THR A 11 -1.30 9.42 -4.93
N GLY A 12 -0.31 10.15 -5.44
CA GLY A 12 -0.46 10.93 -6.66
C GLY A 12 -0.69 9.99 -7.85
N TYR A 13 -0.57 10.52 -9.06
CA TYR A 13 -0.87 9.72 -10.26
C TYR A 13 -0.11 8.38 -10.27
N ILE A 14 1.18 8.41 -10.02
CA ILE A 14 2.02 7.20 -10.05
C ILE A 14 1.63 6.24 -8.91
N GLY A 15 1.44 6.75 -7.69
CA GLY A 15 1.05 5.92 -6.56
C GLY A 15 -0.30 5.24 -6.78
N ARG A 16 -1.24 5.95 -7.40
CA ARG A 16 -2.53 5.37 -7.77
C ARG A 16 -2.37 4.23 -8.77
N CYS A 17 -1.51 4.40 -9.78
CA CYS A 17 -1.23 3.35 -10.74
C CYS A 17 -0.63 2.12 -10.05
N HIS A 18 0.27 2.31 -9.11
CA HIS A 18 0.87 1.22 -8.35
C HIS A 18 -0.16 0.48 -7.51
N ALA A 19 -1.05 1.21 -6.83
CA ALA A 19 -2.10 0.60 -6.03
C ALA A 19 -3.03 -0.27 -6.88
N ILE A 20 -3.42 0.22 -8.04
CA ILE A 20 -4.24 -0.53 -8.98
C ILE A 20 -3.51 -1.79 -9.47
N ALA A 21 -2.22 -1.65 -9.78
CA ALA A 21 -1.41 -2.78 -10.24
C ALA A 21 -1.33 -3.88 -9.17
N TYR A 22 -1.12 -3.51 -7.91
CA TYR A 22 -1.10 -4.49 -6.83
C TYR A 22 -2.42 -5.24 -6.70
N ALA A 23 -3.54 -4.53 -6.82
CA ALA A 23 -4.86 -5.13 -6.71
C ALA A 23 -5.14 -6.10 -7.85
N GLN A 24 -4.62 -5.83 -9.05
CA GLN A 24 -4.91 -6.64 -10.24
C GLN A 24 -3.88 -7.73 -10.51
N ALA A 25 -2.68 -7.64 -9.98
CA ALA A 25 -1.62 -8.60 -10.26
C ALA A 25 -2.04 -10.05 -10.00
N PRO A 26 -2.74 -10.38 -8.88
CA PRO A 26 -3.15 -11.76 -8.62
C PRO A 26 -4.16 -12.32 -9.65
N THR A 27 -4.88 -11.45 -10.35
CA THR A 27 -5.84 -11.90 -11.37
C THR A 27 -5.23 -12.07 -12.76
N VAL A 28 -4.02 -11.49 -12.96
CA VAL A 28 -3.36 -11.51 -14.26
C VAL A 28 -2.20 -12.49 -14.29
N PHE A 29 -1.48 -12.62 -13.18
CA PHE A 29 -0.28 -13.45 -13.10
C PHE A 29 -0.43 -14.50 -12.00
N PRO A 30 0.09 -15.72 -12.22
CA PRO A 30 0.18 -16.71 -11.14
C PRO A 30 1.27 -16.27 -10.16
N LEU A 31 0.87 -16.00 -8.91
CA LEU A 31 1.79 -15.56 -7.88
C LEU A 31 1.96 -16.64 -6.81
N ASP A 32 3.19 -16.83 -6.34
CA ASP A 32 3.47 -17.73 -5.22
C ASP A 32 3.20 -17.09 -3.87
N ALA A 33 2.85 -15.81 -3.87
CA ALA A 33 2.60 -15.04 -2.65
C ALA A 33 1.31 -14.24 -2.80
N GLU A 34 0.67 -13.99 -1.66
CA GLU A 34 -0.48 -13.10 -1.57
C GLU A 34 0.01 -11.67 -1.30
N LEU A 35 -0.37 -10.73 -2.14
CA LEU A 35 -0.07 -9.32 -1.93
C LEU A 35 -1.12 -8.71 -1.01
N VAL A 36 -0.68 -8.17 0.12
CA VAL A 36 -1.56 -7.54 1.10
C VAL A 36 -1.31 -6.03 1.08
N LEU A 37 -2.36 -5.25 0.81
CA LEU A 37 -2.29 -3.79 0.83
C LEU A 37 -2.39 -3.36 2.29
N GLU A 38 -1.25 -3.26 2.96
CA GLU A 38 -1.20 -3.18 4.42
C GLU A 38 -1.24 -1.76 4.96
N TYR A 39 -0.43 -0.83 4.43
CA TYR A 39 -0.24 0.47 5.05
C TYR A 39 -0.05 1.54 4.00
N LEU A 40 -0.78 2.64 4.12
CA LEU A 40 -0.71 3.75 3.15
C LEU A 40 -0.38 5.05 3.88
N ALA A 41 0.59 5.81 3.37
CA ALA A 41 0.96 7.11 3.91
C ALA A 41 0.66 8.22 2.91
N GLU A 42 0.15 9.33 3.42
CA GLU A 42 -0.02 10.56 2.69
C GLU A 42 0.40 11.75 3.53
N ILE A 43 0.33 12.97 2.96
CA ILE A 43 0.80 14.17 3.64
C ILE A 43 -0.06 14.56 4.85
N THR A 44 -1.32 14.13 4.87
CA THR A 44 -2.20 14.34 6.03
C THR A 44 -2.91 13.03 6.38
N PRO A 45 -3.27 12.83 7.67
CA PRO A 45 -4.03 11.64 8.06
C PRO A 45 -5.38 11.54 7.35
N GLU A 46 -6.04 12.67 7.12
CA GLU A 46 -7.36 12.70 6.47
C GLU A 46 -7.26 12.22 5.03
N LEU A 47 -6.26 12.67 4.30
CA LEU A 47 -6.05 12.23 2.92
C LEU A 47 -5.64 10.74 2.90
N ALA A 48 -4.80 10.34 3.83
CA ALA A 48 -4.38 8.94 3.94
C ALA A 48 -5.57 8.02 4.18
N GLU A 49 -6.48 8.40 5.08
CA GLU A 49 -7.69 7.62 5.34
C GLU A 49 -8.55 7.49 4.09
N LYS A 50 -8.77 8.60 3.39
CA LYS A 50 -9.57 8.61 2.16
C LYS A 50 -8.98 7.68 1.12
N LYS A 51 -7.67 7.75 0.90
CA LYS A 51 -7.00 6.94 -0.11
C LYS A 51 -6.90 5.47 0.30
N ALA A 52 -6.72 5.19 1.58
CA ALA A 52 -6.71 3.81 2.07
C ALA A 52 -8.05 3.13 1.81
N LYS A 53 -9.16 3.84 2.06
CA LYS A 53 -10.49 3.32 1.77
C LYS A 53 -10.71 3.13 0.27
N GLU A 54 -10.23 4.09 -0.54
CA GLU A 54 -10.38 4.02 -1.99
C GLU A 54 -9.63 2.84 -2.59
N PHE A 55 -8.41 2.56 -2.10
CA PHE A 55 -7.55 1.52 -2.67
C PHE A 55 -7.59 0.20 -1.91
N GLY A 56 -8.26 0.14 -0.79
CA GLY A 56 -8.39 -1.11 -0.03
C GLY A 56 -7.21 -1.43 0.87
N PHE A 57 -6.52 -0.41 1.39
CA PHE A 57 -5.45 -0.62 2.36
C PHE A 57 -6.01 -0.83 3.76
N ASN A 58 -5.34 -1.68 4.54
CA ASN A 58 -5.79 -2.01 5.91
C ASN A 58 -5.59 -0.87 6.89
N ARG A 59 -4.47 -0.14 6.76
CA ARG A 59 -4.11 0.94 7.69
C ARG A 59 -3.63 2.17 6.91
N PHE A 60 -3.62 3.31 7.59
CA PHE A 60 -3.18 4.57 7.00
C PHE A 60 -2.45 5.43 8.02
N THR A 61 -1.63 6.37 7.53
CA THR A 61 -0.92 7.33 8.37
C THR A 61 -0.63 8.62 7.59
N GLY A 62 -0.51 9.72 8.32
CA GLY A 62 -0.04 10.98 7.77
C GLY A 62 1.47 11.17 7.86
N ASP A 63 2.21 10.14 8.27
CA ASP A 63 3.66 10.20 8.43
C ASP A 63 4.29 8.95 7.80
N TRP A 64 5.02 9.13 6.68
CA TRP A 64 5.65 8.03 5.95
C TRP A 64 6.62 7.21 6.81
N ARG A 65 7.18 7.82 7.85
CA ARG A 65 8.14 7.13 8.74
C ARG A 65 7.48 5.98 9.49
N ASP A 66 6.19 6.06 9.75
CA ASP A 66 5.46 4.98 10.39
C ASP A 66 5.52 3.71 9.55
N ILE A 67 5.47 3.85 8.22
CA ILE A 67 5.53 2.69 7.32
C ILE A 67 6.92 2.08 7.30
N VAL A 68 7.95 2.91 7.19
CA VAL A 68 9.34 2.44 7.10
C VAL A 68 9.77 1.71 8.36
N GLN A 69 9.22 2.09 9.51
CA GLN A 69 9.56 1.50 10.81
C GLN A 69 8.67 0.32 11.19
N ASP A 70 7.61 0.05 10.44
CA ASP A 70 6.62 -0.96 10.82
C ASP A 70 7.11 -2.36 10.49
N PRO A 71 7.23 -3.26 11.49
CA PRO A 71 7.71 -4.62 11.25
C PRO A 71 6.73 -5.48 10.45
N ASN A 72 5.48 -5.05 10.30
CA ASN A 72 4.46 -5.77 9.54
C ASN A 72 4.41 -5.35 8.07
N VAL A 73 5.30 -4.46 7.63
CA VAL A 73 5.42 -4.05 6.23
C VAL A 73 6.65 -4.73 5.66
N ASP A 74 6.46 -5.51 4.61
CA ASP A 74 7.54 -6.27 3.97
C ASP A 74 8.21 -5.48 2.83
N VAL A 75 7.42 -4.70 2.10
CA VAL A 75 7.92 -3.92 0.96
C VAL A 75 7.39 -2.49 1.07
N VAL A 76 8.28 -1.52 0.95
CA VAL A 76 7.92 -0.10 0.95
C VAL A 76 8.04 0.43 -0.48
N ASP A 77 6.95 0.94 -1.01
CA ASP A 77 6.88 1.54 -2.35
C ASP A 77 6.73 3.04 -2.19
N ILE A 78 7.73 3.78 -2.61
CA ILE A 78 7.76 5.25 -2.49
C ILE A 78 7.51 5.87 -3.85
N CYS A 79 6.44 6.63 -3.94
CA CYS A 79 6.03 7.28 -5.20
C CYS A 79 6.15 8.81 -5.17
#